data_4380481c141c3cc470ec091fd7923bfa
#
_entry.id   4380481c141c3cc470ec091fd7923bfa
#
_cell.length_a   1.000
_cell.length_b   1.000
_cell.length_c   1.000
_cell.angle_alpha   90.00
_cell.angle_beta   90.00
_cell.angle_gamma   90.00
#
_symmetry.space_group_name_H-M   'P 1'
#
loop_
_entity.id
_entity.type
_entity.pdbx_description
1 polymer ?
#
loop_
_entity_poly.entity_id
_entity_poly.type
_entity_poly.pdbx_seq_one_letter_code
_entity_poly.pdbx_strand_id
1 'polypeptide(L)'
;MTNAKSKKEYLNRICKVQDYIEEHLHEPLSLDELSNIAGFSKFHFHRIFKAIEKETLAQYVNRLKLENATAFLIHRTDMTVTDIAHYFGFTDSAVFSRAFKNYYKISPIKYRNNYS
;
A
#
# COMPACT_ATOMS: atom_id res chain seq x y z
N MET A 1 -21.16 -0.56 23.37
CA MET A 1 -20.51 -1.84 23.69
C MET A 1 -20.24 -2.62 22.40
N THR A 2 -19.00 -2.97 22.18
CA THR A 2 -18.63 -3.75 21.02
C THR A 2 -18.75 -5.23 21.34
N ASN A 3 -19.57 -5.96 20.60
CA ASN A 3 -19.71 -7.39 20.77
C ASN A 3 -18.95 -8.11 19.63
N ALA A 4 -18.89 -9.42 19.70
CA ALA A 4 -18.17 -10.24 18.74
C ALA A 4 -18.69 -10.05 17.30
N LYS A 5 -20.01 -9.82 17.17
CA LYS A 5 -20.64 -9.61 15.86
C LYS A 5 -20.17 -8.30 15.22
N SER A 6 -20.15 -7.21 16.00
CA SER A 6 -19.71 -5.91 15.51
C SER A 6 -18.24 -5.93 15.14
N LYS A 7 -17.42 -6.57 15.94
CA LYS A 7 -15.99 -6.70 15.67
C LYS A 7 -15.74 -7.47 14.38
N LYS A 8 -16.46 -8.57 14.20
CA LYS A 8 -16.35 -9.39 13.00
C LYS A 8 -16.78 -8.61 11.76
N GLU A 9 -17.84 -7.81 11.87
CA GLU A 9 -18.33 -6.99 10.78
C GLU A 9 -17.28 -5.94 10.39
N TYR A 10 -16.66 -5.29 11.36
CA TYR A 10 -15.60 -4.31 11.10
C TYR A 10 -14.42 -4.96 10.40
N LEU A 11 -13.99 -6.12 10.84
CA LEU A 11 -12.91 -6.85 10.21
C LEU A 11 -13.24 -7.20 8.76
N ASN A 12 -14.47 -7.65 8.51
CA ASN A 12 -14.90 -7.97 7.13
C ASN A 12 -14.86 -6.75 6.24
N ARG A 13 -15.29 -5.59 6.74
CA ARG A 13 -15.28 -4.34 5.97
C ARG A 13 -13.85 -3.88 5.67
N ILE A 14 -12.96 -4.00 6.64
CA ILE A 14 -11.55 -3.65 6.43
C ILE A 14 -10.92 -4.61 5.43
N CYS A 15 -11.21 -5.92 5.51
CA CYS A 15 -10.70 -6.89 4.54
C CYS A 15 -11.13 -6.56 3.12
N LYS A 16 -12.36 -6.09 2.91
CA LYS A 16 -12.82 -5.65 1.60
C LYS A 16 -11.97 -4.52 1.04
N VAL A 17 -11.63 -3.56 1.90
CA VAL A 17 -10.79 -2.43 1.49
C VAL A 17 -9.38 -2.91 1.15
N GLN A 18 -8.84 -3.82 1.96
CA GLN A 18 -7.51 -4.37 1.71
C GLN A 18 -7.44 -5.10 0.37
N ASP A 19 -8.45 -5.91 0.06
CA ASP A 19 -8.53 -6.61 -1.22
C ASP A 19 -8.58 -5.61 -2.38
N TYR A 20 -9.39 -4.57 -2.23
CA TYR A 20 -9.50 -3.52 -3.24
C TYR A 20 -8.16 -2.82 -3.45
N ILE A 21 -7.48 -2.47 -2.37
CA ILE A 21 -6.18 -1.80 -2.44
C ILE A 21 -5.18 -2.68 -3.20
N GLU A 22 -5.11 -3.97 -2.86
CA GLU A 22 -4.17 -4.89 -3.50
C GLU A 22 -4.41 -4.99 -5.01
N GLU A 23 -5.67 -4.93 -5.43
CA GLU A 23 -6.02 -5.01 -6.85
C GLU A 23 -5.79 -3.69 -7.60
N HIS A 24 -5.63 -2.57 -6.89
CA HIS A 24 -5.58 -1.24 -7.49
C HIS A 24 -4.34 -0.44 -7.08
N LEU A 25 -3.23 -1.12 -6.74
CA LEU A 25 -2.03 -0.43 -6.25
C LEU A 25 -1.42 0.53 -7.28
N HIS A 26 -1.65 0.29 -8.57
CA HIS A 26 -1.13 1.14 -9.64
C HIS A 26 -2.03 2.33 -9.95
N GLU A 27 -3.17 2.45 -9.27
CA GLU A 27 -4.15 3.52 -9.49
C GLU A 27 -4.15 4.49 -8.31
N PRO A 28 -4.60 5.73 -8.52
CA PRO A 28 -4.80 6.64 -7.39
C PRO A 28 -5.85 6.07 -6.45
N LEU A 29 -5.56 6.06 -5.16
CA LEU A 29 -6.47 5.58 -4.13
C LEU A 29 -6.81 6.74 -3.21
N SER A 30 -8.10 7.09 -3.11
CA SER A 30 -8.55 8.17 -2.26
C SER A 30 -9.18 7.65 -0.97
N LEU A 31 -9.06 8.44 0.08
CA LEU A 31 -9.70 8.11 1.35
C LEU A 31 -11.22 8.06 1.21
N ASP A 32 -11.80 8.95 0.37
CA ASP A 32 -13.24 8.96 0.09
C ASP A 32 -13.70 7.62 -0.48
N GLU A 33 -13.01 7.16 -1.51
CA GLU A 33 -13.37 5.92 -2.19
C GLU A 33 -13.25 4.73 -1.25
N LEU A 34 -12.14 4.65 -0.53
CA LEU A 34 -11.89 3.51 0.36
C LEU A 34 -12.85 3.47 1.55
N SER A 35 -13.15 4.63 2.12
CA SER A 35 -14.11 4.69 3.22
C SER A 35 -15.51 4.31 2.76
N ASN A 36 -15.90 4.68 1.54
CA ASN A 36 -17.18 4.29 0.96
C ASN A 36 -17.26 2.77 0.77
N ILE A 37 -16.18 2.16 0.31
CA ILE A 37 -16.12 0.69 0.15
C ILE A 37 -16.31 0.01 1.49
N ALA A 38 -15.71 0.54 2.55
CA ALA A 38 -15.85 0.00 3.89
C ALA A 38 -17.22 0.30 4.52
N GLY A 39 -17.95 1.28 3.97
CA GLY A 39 -19.23 1.68 4.53
C GLY A 39 -19.10 2.54 5.78
N PHE A 40 -18.01 3.30 5.92
CA PHE A 40 -17.77 4.18 7.04
C PHE A 40 -17.58 5.62 6.58
N SER A 41 -17.75 6.58 7.48
CA SER A 41 -17.29 7.94 7.24
C SER A 41 -15.76 7.92 7.19
N LYS A 42 -15.16 8.95 6.57
CA LYS A 42 -13.69 9.03 6.46
C LYS A 42 -13.01 8.99 7.82
N PHE A 43 -13.55 9.74 8.77
CA PHE A 43 -12.98 9.81 10.11
C PHE A 43 -13.05 8.47 10.83
N HIS A 44 -14.21 7.83 10.78
CA HIS A 44 -14.46 6.54 11.42
C HIS A 44 -13.59 5.45 10.77
N PHE A 45 -13.53 5.45 9.44
CA PHE A 45 -12.71 4.51 8.69
C PHE A 45 -11.24 4.59 9.10
N HIS A 46 -10.69 5.81 9.14
CA HIS A 46 -9.30 6.01 9.51
C HIS A 46 -8.99 5.43 10.90
N ARG A 47 -9.85 5.68 11.86
CA ARG A 47 -9.67 5.20 13.23
C ARG A 47 -9.73 3.68 13.31
N ILE A 48 -10.71 3.09 12.64
CA ILE A 48 -10.89 1.63 12.66
C ILE A 48 -9.72 0.94 11.95
N PHE A 49 -9.33 1.48 10.80
CA PHE A 49 -8.22 0.91 10.04
C PHE A 49 -6.94 0.90 10.87
N LYS A 50 -6.61 2.04 11.49
CA LYS A 50 -5.41 2.14 12.32
C LYS A 50 -5.47 1.22 13.53
N ALA A 51 -6.64 1.08 14.15
CA ALA A 51 -6.80 0.21 15.30
C ALA A 51 -6.58 -1.26 14.93
N ILE A 52 -7.03 -1.68 13.76
CA ILE A 52 -6.90 -3.07 13.32
C ILE A 52 -5.50 -3.35 12.77
N GLU A 53 -5.00 -2.49 11.90
CA GLU A 53 -3.73 -2.72 11.19
C GLU A 53 -2.51 -2.20 11.93
N LYS A 54 -2.69 -1.37 12.95
CA LYS A 54 -1.59 -0.76 13.72
C LYS A 54 -0.74 0.19 12.89
N GLU A 55 -1.21 0.58 11.72
CA GLU A 55 -0.57 1.58 10.86
C GLU A 55 -1.65 2.40 10.17
N THR A 56 -1.28 3.59 9.71
CA THR A 56 -2.24 4.42 8.97
C THR A 56 -2.48 3.82 7.58
N LEU A 57 -3.58 4.24 6.96
CA LEU A 57 -3.88 3.82 5.59
C LEU A 57 -2.73 4.17 4.64
N ALA A 58 -2.18 5.39 4.76
CA ALA A 58 -1.08 5.83 3.91
C ALA A 58 0.15 4.94 4.09
N GLN A 59 0.48 4.59 5.33
CA GLN A 59 1.60 3.70 5.62
C GLN A 59 1.37 2.32 5.03
N TYR A 60 0.15 1.82 5.17
CA TYR A 60 -0.23 0.50 4.66
C TYR A 60 -0.10 0.44 3.13
N VAL A 61 -0.68 1.41 2.44
CA VAL A 61 -0.64 1.47 0.97
C VAL A 61 0.81 1.59 0.49
N ASN A 62 1.58 2.47 1.13
CA ASN A 62 2.98 2.67 0.75
C ASN A 62 3.80 1.39 0.92
N ARG A 63 3.59 0.69 2.02
CA ARG A 63 4.28 -0.58 2.28
C ARG A 63 3.94 -1.62 1.23
N LEU A 64 2.67 -1.77 0.86
CA LEU A 64 2.26 -2.71 -0.18
C LEU A 64 2.89 -2.38 -1.52
N LYS A 65 2.96 -1.09 -1.87
CA LYS A 65 3.59 -0.66 -3.12
C LYS A 65 5.07 -1.06 -3.13
N LEU A 66 5.77 -0.82 -2.03
CA LEU A 66 7.19 -1.18 -1.94
C LEU A 66 7.40 -2.70 -2.02
N GLU A 67 6.56 -3.47 -1.34
CA GLU A 67 6.66 -4.92 -1.39
C GLU A 67 6.41 -5.47 -2.79
N ASN A 68 5.42 -4.94 -3.48
CA ASN A 68 5.15 -5.36 -4.87
C ASN A 68 6.24 -4.90 -5.83
N ALA A 69 6.86 -3.75 -5.56
CA ALA A 69 7.94 -3.24 -6.39
C ALA A 69 9.15 -4.18 -6.39
N THR A 70 9.38 -4.96 -5.34
CA THR A 70 10.51 -5.90 -5.31
C THR A 70 10.40 -6.92 -6.44
N ALA A 71 9.20 -7.45 -6.68
CA ALA A 71 8.98 -8.40 -7.77
C ALA A 71 9.23 -7.75 -9.14
N PHE A 72 8.80 -6.50 -9.31
CA PHE A 72 9.03 -5.76 -10.55
C PHE A 72 10.52 -5.52 -10.78
N LEU A 73 11.25 -5.17 -9.73
CA LEU A 73 12.69 -4.96 -9.84
C LEU A 73 13.42 -6.20 -10.33
N ILE A 74 12.99 -7.37 -9.86
CA ILE A 74 13.63 -8.64 -10.19
C ILE A 74 13.15 -9.16 -11.55
N HIS A 75 11.87 -9.13 -11.82
CA HIS A 75 11.28 -9.81 -12.97
C HIS A 75 10.99 -8.91 -14.17
N ARG A 76 10.82 -7.61 -13.96
CA ARG A 76 10.52 -6.67 -15.04
C ARG A 76 11.78 -5.90 -15.42
N THR A 77 12.72 -6.62 -16.01
CA THR A 77 13.99 -6.03 -16.45
C THR A 77 13.80 -5.03 -17.58
N ASP A 78 12.65 -5.08 -18.25
CA ASP A 78 12.26 -4.11 -19.28
C ASP A 78 11.87 -2.74 -18.69
N MET A 79 11.63 -2.66 -17.38
CA MET A 79 11.25 -1.42 -16.70
C MET A 79 12.43 -0.86 -15.91
N THR A 80 12.66 0.45 -16.07
CA THR A 80 13.66 1.14 -15.25
C THR A 80 13.11 1.36 -13.85
N VAL A 81 13.98 1.74 -12.91
CA VAL A 81 13.53 2.11 -11.56
C VAL A 81 12.52 3.25 -11.63
N THR A 82 12.74 4.22 -12.53
CA THR A 82 11.80 5.33 -12.73
C THR A 82 10.44 4.83 -13.23
N ASP A 83 10.43 3.91 -14.18
CA ASP A 83 9.20 3.31 -14.70
C ASP A 83 8.41 2.63 -13.58
N ILE A 84 9.10 1.89 -12.73
CA ILE A 84 8.47 1.18 -11.61
C ILE A 84 7.90 2.16 -10.61
N ALA A 85 8.64 3.21 -10.29
CA ALA A 85 8.17 4.27 -9.40
C ALA A 85 6.86 4.87 -9.91
N HIS A 86 6.81 5.23 -11.19
CA HIS A 86 5.62 5.81 -11.80
C HIS A 86 4.46 4.81 -11.85
N TYR A 87 4.74 3.55 -12.13
CA TYR A 87 3.70 2.52 -12.16
C TYR A 87 2.96 2.45 -10.83
N PHE A 88 3.68 2.55 -9.72
CA PHE A 88 3.07 2.50 -8.39
C PHE A 88 2.63 3.86 -7.87
N GLY A 89 2.63 4.89 -8.73
CA GLY A 89 2.05 6.20 -8.40
C GLY A 89 2.93 7.13 -7.60
N PHE A 90 4.23 6.87 -7.52
CA PHE A 90 5.16 7.82 -6.89
C PHE A 90 5.40 9.00 -7.82
N THR A 91 5.51 10.19 -7.25
CA THR A 91 5.64 11.43 -8.04
C THR A 91 6.94 11.46 -8.84
N ASP A 92 8.02 10.91 -8.27
CA ASP A 92 9.28 10.78 -8.99
C ASP A 92 10.10 9.63 -8.40
N SER A 93 11.17 9.26 -9.12
CA SER A 93 11.99 8.13 -8.71
C SER A 93 12.78 8.39 -7.44
N ALA A 94 13.07 9.66 -7.12
CA ALA A 94 13.79 9.99 -5.89
C ALA A 94 12.94 9.71 -4.65
N VAL A 95 11.65 10.07 -4.72
CA VAL A 95 10.70 9.78 -3.63
C VAL A 95 10.59 8.28 -3.42
N PHE A 96 10.40 7.53 -4.51
CA PHE A 96 10.33 6.08 -4.46
C PHE A 96 11.62 5.47 -3.87
N SER A 97 12.76 5.91 -4.35
CA SER A 97 14.06 5.36 -3.92
C SER A 97 14.30 5.59 -2.44
N ARG A 98 13.95 6.77 -1.93
CA ARG A 98 14.08 7.06 -0.51
C ARG A 98 13.17 6.17 0.33
N ALA A 99 11.91 6.04 -0.07
CA ALA A 99 10.95 5.20 0.64
C ALA A 99 11.39 3.73 0.63
N PHE A 100 11.86 3.25 -0.52
CA PHE A 100 12.34 1.89 -0.68
C PHE A 100 13.56 1.64 0.22
N LYS A 101 14.54 2.55 0.18
CA LYS A 101 15.74 2.41 0.98
C LYS A 101 15.45 2.48 2.48
N ASN A 102 14.51 3.33 2.88
CA ASN A 102 14.10 3.39 4.29
C ASN A 102 13.50 2.07 4.75
N TYR A 103 12.72 1.42 3.90
CA TYR A 103 12.04 0.19 4.25
C TYR A 103 12.96 -1.04 4.17
N TYR A 104 13.70 -1.19 3.07
CA TYR A 104 14.53 -2.36 2.83
C TYR A 104 16.01 -2.18 3.19
N LYS A 105 16.43 -0.96 3.55
CA LYS A 105 17.80 -0.62 3.92
C LYS A 105 18.79 -0.73 2.76
N ILE A 106 18.31 -0.81 1.54
CA ILE A 106 19.10 -0.93 0.32
C ILE A 106 18.34 -0.19 -0.80
N SER A 107 19.05 0.46 -1.71
CA SER A 107 18.42 1.19 -2.81
C SER A 107 17.76 0.23 -3.81
N PRO A 108 16.76 0.71 -4.58
CA PRO A 108 16.13 -0.14 -5.59
C PRO A 108 17.12 -0.69 -6.62
N ILE A 109 18.07 0.13 -7.07
CA ILE A 109 19.03 -0.32 -8.08
C ILE A 109 19.97 -1.40 -7.51
N LYS A 110 20.37 -1.25 -6.27
CA LYS A 110 21.21 -2.27 -5.60
C LYS A 110 20.41 -3.53 -5.36
N TYR A 111 19.13 -3.39 -4.98
CA TYR A 111 18.26 -4.54 -4.81
C TYR A 111 18.16 -5.33 -6.11
N ARG A 112 17.92 -4.63 -7.22
CA ARG A 112 17.87 -5.27 -8.54
C ARG A 112 19.16 -6.01 -8.85
N ASN A 113 20.30 -5.35 -8.65
CA ASN A 113 21.61 -5.93 -8.99
C ASN A 113 21.96 -7.13 -8.11
N ASN A 114 21.50 -7.13 -6.86
CA ASN A 114 21.85 -8.20 -5.92
C ASN A 114 20.95 -9.43 -6.06
N TYR A 115 19.72 -9.26 -6.53
CA TYR A 115 18.73 -10.33 -6.48
C TYR A 115 18.17 -10.74 -7.86
N SER A 116 18.62 -10.08 -8.91
CA SER A 116 18.15 -10.46 -10.25
C SER A 116 19.15 -11.39 -10.97
#